data_e03adb94a6196bfef70e2b30261a560b
#
_entry.id   e03adb94a6196bfef70e2b30261a560b
#
_cell.length_a   1.000
_cell.length_b   1.000
_cell.length_c   1.000
_cell.angle_alpha   90.00
_cell.angle_beta   90.00
_cell.angle_gamma   90.00
#
_symmetry.space_group_name_H-M   'P 1'
#
loop_
_entity.id
_entity.type
_entity.pdbx_description
1 polymer ?
#
loop_
_entity_poly.entity_id
_entity_poly.type
_entity_poly.pdbx_seq_one_letter_code
_entity_poly.pdbx_strand_id
1 'polypeptide(L)' 'MKFAVFDHLDRSGPDLVRQYEERLRLVEIYEWADFHAYHVAEHHGTPLGMAPSPGLFLASVAQRTTTLRF' A
#
# COMPACT_ATOMS: atom_id res chain seq x y z
N MET A 1 -22.65 -0.35 0.97
CA MET A 1 -21.61 -0.83 1.92
C MET A 1 -20.25 -0.41 1.40
N LYS A 2 -19.38 0.05 2.29
CA LYS A 2 -18.03 0.50 1.92
C LYS A 2 -17.00 -0.52 2.40
N PHE A 3 -16.03 -0.83 1.56
CA PHE A 3 -14.94 -1.74 1.90
C PHE A 3 -13.61 -0.99 1.87
N ALA A 4 -12.72 -1.35 2.78
CA ALA A 4 -11.38 -0.80 2.84
C ALA A 4 -10.36 -1.93 2.95
N VAL A 5 -9.11 -1.62 2.60
CA VAL A 5 -7.99 -2.55 2.72
C VAL A 5 -7.11 -2.07 3.87
N PHE A 6 -6.66 -2.99 4.70
CA PHE A 6 -5.63 -2.74 5.69
C PHE A 6 -4.41 -3.58 5.35
N ASP A 7 -3.35 -2.91 4.97
CA ASP A 7 -2.15 -3.54 4.43
C ASP A 7 -0.98 -3.39 5.38
N HIS A 8 -0.36 -4.50 5.74
CA HIS A 8 0.87 -4.52 6.52
C HIS A 8 2.11 -4.36 5.66
N LEU A 9 1.97 -4.50 4.35
CA LEU A 9 3.07 -4.45 3.38
C LEU A 9 4.21 -5.37 3.81
N ASP A 10 3.87 -6.60 4.13
CA ASP A 10 4.86 -7.59 4.57
C ASP A 10 5.75 -8.00 3.40
N ARG A 11 7.03 -8.23 3.74
CA ARG A 11 8.01 -8.66 2.74
C ARG A 11 7.59 -9.98 2.12
N SER A 12 7.57 -10.02 0.78
CA SER A 12 7.15 -11.20 0.02
C SER A 12 8.25 -11.79 -0.85
N GLY A 13 9.48 -11.29 -0.74
CA GLY A 13 10.60 -11.80 -1.54
C GLY A 13 11.83 -10.90 -1.38
N PRO A 14 12.94 -11.23 -2.08
CA PRO A 14 14.19 -10.48 -1.96
C PRO A 14 14.21 -9.16 -2.75
N ASP A 15 13.36 -9.01 -3.76
CA ASP A 15 13.35 -7.84 -4.63
C ASP A 15 12.32 -6.83 -4.14
N LEU A 16 12.77 -5.85 -3.35
CA LEU A 16 11.90 -4.83 -2.79
C LEU A 16 11.37 -3.87 -3.85
N VAL A 17 12.17 -3.55 -4.86
CA VAL A 17 11.71 -2.66 -5.94
C VAL A 17 10.50 -3.27 -6.63
N ARG A 18 10.60 -4.55 -6.95
CA ARG A 18 9.51 -5.28 -7.58
C ARG A 18 8.30 -5.37 -6.65
N GLN A 19 8.51 -5.62 -5.37
CA GLN A 19 7.43 -5.71 -4.39
C GLN A 19 6.66 -4.38 -4.30
N TYR A 20 7.37 -3.25 -4.21
CA TYR A 20 6.72 -1.95 -4.15
C TYR A 20 5.93 -1.65 -5.43
N GLU A 21 6.50 -1.95 -6.59
CA GLU A 21 5.81 -1.72 -7.85
C GLU A 21 4.55 -2.59 -7.98
N GLU A 22 4.63 -3.86 -7.61
CA GLU A 22 3.48 -4.76 -7.63
C GLU A 22 2.40 -4.30 -6.65
N ARG A 23 2.79 -3.80 -5.47
CA ARG A 23 1.83 -3.31 -4.50
C ARG A 23 1.14 -2.04 -5.00
N LEU A 24 1.87 -1.14 -5.64
CA LEU A 24 1.27 0.06 -6.22
C LEU A 24 0.26 -0.30 -7.32
N ARG A 25 0.57 -1.32 -8.14
CA ARG A 25 -0.40 -1.81 -9.13
C ARG A 25 -1.65 -2.38 -8.47
N LEU A 26 -1.48 -3.10 -7.37
CA LEU A 26 -2.62 -3.64 -6.62
C LEU A 26 -3.47 -2.51 -6.05
N VAL A 27 -2.86 -1.45 -5.55
CA VAL A 27 -3.59 -0.28 -5.04
C VAL A 27 -4.38 0.40 -6.16
N GLU A 28 -3.83 0.50 -7.36
CA GLU A 28 -4.56 1.00 -8.52
C GLU A 28 -5.81 0.14 -8.81
N ILE A 29 -5.69 -1.19 -8.64
CA ILE A 29 -6.82 -2.10 -8.80
C ILE A 29 -7.86 -1.86 -7.72
N TYR A 30 -7.45 -1.60 -6.47
CA TYR A 30 -8.39 -1.25 -5.41
C TYR A 30 -9.20 -0.01 -5.76
N GLU A 31 -8.56 1.01 -6.30
CA GLU A 31 -9.27 2.21 -6.74
C GLU A 31 -10.24 1.89 -7.88
N TRP A 32 -9.78 1.15 -8.87
CA TRP A 32 -10.62 0.74 -10.00
C TRP A 32 -11.82 -0.07 -9.54
N ALA A 33 -11.66 -0.93 -8.53
CA ALA A 33 -12.73 -1.74 -7.96
C ALA A 33 -13.62 -0.98 -6.97
N ASP A 34 -13.41 0.32 -6.82
CA ASP A 34 -14.20 1.22 -5.98
C ASP A 34 -14.09 0.93 -4.48
N PHE A 35 -12.94 0.50 -4.02
CA PHE A 35 -12.68 0.43 -2.59
C PHE A 35 -12.68 1.83 -2.00
N HIS A 36 -13.22 1.95 -0.77
CA HIS A 36 -13.39 3.24 -0.11
C HIS A 36 -12.07 3.83 0.36
N ALA A 37 -11.19 2.99 0.92
CA ALA A 37 -9.94 3.45 1.52
C ALA A 37 -8.87 2.35 1.55
N TYR A 38 -7.61 2.80 1.58
CA TYR A 38 -6.43 1.97 1.72
C TYR A 38 -5.65 2.45 2.95
N HIS A 39 -5.41 1.56 3.89
CA HIS A 39 -4.68 1.84 5.12
C HIS A 39 -3.38 1.05 5.14
N VAL A 40 -2.30 1.70 5.54
CA VAL A 40 -0.98 1.06 5.67
C VAL A 40 -0.57 1.08 7.13
N ALA A 41 -0.17 -0.09 7.64
CA ALA A 41 0.33 -0.20 9.00
C ALA A 41 1.76 0.33 9.09
N GLU A 42 2.06 0.99 10.20
CA GLU A 42 3.42 1.44 10.53
C GLU A 42 4.08 0.43 11.45
N HIS A 43 5.18 -0.19 10.99
CA HIS A 43 5.95 -1.15 11.77
C HIS A 43 7.41 -0.75 11.80
N HIS A 44 8.05 -0.89 12.96
CA HIS A 44 9.47 -0.59 13.17
C HIS A 44 10.18 -1.80 13.76
N GLY A 45 11.46 -1.98 13.39
CA GLY A 45 12.30 -3.03 13.95
C GLY A 45 11.83 -4.44 13.63
N THR A 46 11.06 -4.62 12.58
CA THR A 46 10.58 -5.93 12.13
C THR A 46 11.17 -6.27 10.75
N PRO A 47 11.50 -7.54 10.49
CA PRO A 47 11.97 -7.93 9.17
C PRO A 47 10.84 -8.07 8.15
N LEU A 48 9.59 -7.93 8.54
CA LEU A 48 8.42 -8.18 7.70
C LEU A 48 7.84 -6.92 7.10
N GLY A 49 7.46 -5.94 7.92
CA GLY A 49 6.78 -4.74 7.44
C GLY A 49 7.73 -3.83 6.66
N MET A 50 7.39 -3.53 5.40
CA MET A 50 8.23 -2.77 4.50
C MET A 50 7.82 -1.30 4.39
N ALA A 51 6.99 -0.81 5.30
CA ALA A 51 6.58 0.60 5.35
C ALA A 51 6.83 1.19 6.75
N PRO A 52 8.11 1.30 7.19
CA PRO A 52 8.41 1.90 8.50
C PRO A 52 8.07 3.38 8.54
N SER A 53 7.99 4.03 7.38
CA SER A 53 7.50 5.40 7.22
C SER A 53 6.33 5.36 6.24
N PRO A 54 5.13 5.01 6.68
CA PRO A 54 4.01 4.79 5.76
C PRO A 54 3.66 6.02 4.93
N GLY A 55 3.91 7.23 5.44
CA GLY A 55 3.69 8.44 4.67
C GLY A 55 4.51 8.51 3.39
N LEU A 56 5.72 7.97 3.38
CA LEU A 56 6.55 7.92 2.17
C LEU A 56 5.95 6.96 1.15
N PHE A 57 5.47 5.80 1.59
CA PHE A 57 4.79 4.87 0.69
C PHE A 57 3.50 5.46 0.17
N LEU A 58 2.71 6.10 1.03
CA LEU A 58 1.45 6.72 0.64
C LEU A 58 1.65 7.88 -0.34
N ALA A 59 2.79 8.57 -0.29
CA ALA A 59 3.13 9.57 -1.31
C ALA A 59 3.22 8.92 -2.71
N SER A 60 3.75 7.71 -2.79
CA SER A 60 3.77 6.95 -4.05
C SER A 60 2.37 6.52 -4.46
N VAL A 61 1.55 6.11 -3.50
CA VAL A 61 0.13 5.79 -3.74
C VAL A 61 -0.60 7.00 -4.32
N ALA A 62 -0.34 8.18 -3.77
CA ALA A 62 -0.98 9.42 -4.24
C ALA A 62 -0.65 9.73 -5.70
N GLN A 63 0.51 9.31 -6.20
CA GLN A 63 0.87 9.49 -7.60
C GLN A 63 0.15 8.51 -8.54
N ARG A 64 -0.41 7.45 -8.01
CA ARG A 64 -1.04 6.38 -8.78
C ARG A 64 -2.57 6.38 -8.67
N THR A 65 -3.14 7.22 -7.82
CA THR A 65 -4.57 7.21 -7.53
C THR A 65 -5.13 8.63 -7.58
N THR A 66 -6.45 8.74 -7.73
CA THR A 66 -7.13 10.05 -7.79
C THR A 66 -8.27 10.15 -6.77
N THR A 67 -8.95 9.06 -6.46
CA THR A 67 -10.15 9.07 -5.60
C THR A 67 -10.02 8.19 -4.36
N LEU A 68 -9.10 7.24 -4.36
CA LEU A 68 -8.91 6.35 -3.21
C LEU A 68 -8.44 7.14 -1.99
N ARG A 69 -9.09 6.93 -0.86
CA ARG A 69 -8.69 7.52 0.42
C ARG A 69 -7.56 6.70 1.03
N PHE A 70 -6.66 7.37 1.77
CA PHE A 70 -5.60 6.69 2.50
C PHE A 70 -5.15 7.50 3.71
#